data_d0bba261c2bcda47b3f142216548a345
#
_entry.id   d0bba261c2bcda47b3f142216548a345
#
_cell.length_a   1.000
_cell.length_b   1.000
_cell.length_c   1.000
_cell.angle_alpha   90.00
_cell.angle_beta   90.00
_cell.angle_gamma   90.00
#
_symmetry.space_group_name_H-M   'P 1'
#
loop_
_entity.id
_entity.type
_entity.pdbx_description
1 polymer ?
#
loop_
_entity_poly.entity_id
_entity_poly.type
_entity_poly.pdbx_seq_one_letter_code
_entity_poly.pdbx_strand_id
1 'polypeptide(L)'
;MRIDKDNYYLNIAKAVAARSTCLRRQYGAVIVADDEIIATGYNGAPRGEANCCDVGKCYCREHSTPIDEHAARHGDQYGTCVAVHAEQNAIISAPRRSMRGATLYLACLDETIDPAPCNICDRMIKNAGITRVVT
;
A
#
# COMPACT_ATOMS: atom_id res chain seq x y z
N MET A 1 27.02 14.73 -1.60
CA MET A 1 26.59 13.61 -0.70
C MET A 1 25.46 12.85 -1.30
N ARG A 2 25.49 11.57 -1.19
CA ARG A 2 24.39 10.72 -1.64
C ARG A 2 23.35 10.54 -0.54
N ILE A 3 22.11 10.30 -0.93
CA ILE A 3 21.04 10.00 0.00
C ILE A 3 21.28 8.69 0.75
N ASP A 4 20.73 8.56 1.95
CA ASP A 4 20.77 7.29 2.69
C ASP A 4 19.85 6.24 2.05
N LYS A 5 20.00 4.99 2.47
CA LYS A 5 19.26 3.87 1.90
C LYS A 5 17.76 3.95 2.16
N ASP A 6 17.33 4.41 3.32
CA ASP A 6 15.91 4.53 3.62
C ASP A 6 15.25 5.55 2.69
N ASN A 7 15.85 6.71 2.49
CA ASN A 7 15.34 7.69 1.55
C ASN A 7 15.42 7.22 0.10
N TYR A 8 16.47 6.49 -0.25
CA TYR A 8 16.59 5.87 -1.57
C TYR A 8 15.41 4.94 -1.86
N TYR A 9 15.12 4.00 -0.96
CA TYR A 9 14.00 3.08 -1.14
C TYR A 9 12.64 3.76 -1.02
N LEU A 10 12.50 4.79 -0.17
CA LEU A 10 11.26 5.58 -0.12
C LEU A 10 11.02 6.33 -1.42
N ASN A 11 12.06 6.84 -2.08
CA ASN A 11 11.92 7.47 -3.39
C ASN A 11 11.47 6.47 -4.46
N ILE A 12 11.93 5.22 -4.39
CA ILE A 12 11.45 4.16 -5.27
C ILE A 12 9.99 3.85 -4.97
N ALA A 13 9.59 3.77 -3.69
CA ALA A 13 8.21 3.58 -3.30
C ALA A 13 7.29 4.70 -3.83
N LYS A 14 7.75 5.95 -3.83
CA LYS A 14 7.03 7.06 -4.45
C LYS A 14 6.87 6.87 -5.96
N ALA A 15 7.90 6.41 -6.65
CA ALA A 15 7.81 6.11 -8.07
C ALA A 15 6.81 4.98 -8.34
N VAL A 16 6.78 3.96 -7.50
CA VAL A 16 5.77 2.89 -7.55
C VAL A 16 4.37 3.47 -7.32
N ALA A 17 4.20 4.33 -6.32
CA ALA A 17 2.92 4.98 -6.01
C ALA A 17 2.35 5.77 -7.18
N ALA A 18 3.20 6.34 -8.03
CA ALA A 18 2.78 7.09 -9.21
C ALA A 18 1.98 6.23 -10.21
N ARG A 19 2.07 4.92 -10.12
CA ARG A 19 1.34 3.98 -10.98
C ARG A 19 -0.02 3.59 -10.38
N SER A 20 -0.35 4.00 -9.17
CA SER A 20 -1.63 3.70 -8.52
C SER A 20 -2.83 4.13 -9.35
N THR A 21 -3.87 3.32 -9.33
CA THR A 21 -5.14 3.59 -10.04
C THR A 21 -6.19 4.25 -9.15
N CYS A 22 -5.86 4.49 -7.88
CA CYS A 22 -6.78 5.13 -6.93
C CYS A 22 -6.83 6.65 -7.17
N LEU A 23 -8.04 7.21 -7.19
CA LEU A 23 -8.25 8.65 -7.34
C LEU A 23 -8.06 9.42 -6.04
N ARG A 24 -8.17 8.74 -4.90
CA ARG A 24 -8.15 9.38 -3.59
C ARG A 24 -6.75 9.49 -3.01
N ARG A 25 -6.03 8.39 -2.96
CA ARG A 25 -4.67 8.31 -2.39
C ARG A 25 -3.85 7.28 -3.16
N GLN A 26 -2.65 7.66 -3.51
CA GLN A 26 -1.74 6.81 -4.25
C GLN A 26 -0.62 6.36 -3.33
N TYR A 27 -0.59 5.06 -3.03
CA TYR A 27 0.42 4.42 -2.21
C TYR A 27 1.31 3.51 -3.03
N GLY A 28 2.58 3.46 -2.66
CA GLY A 28 3.54 2.52 -3.20
C GLY A 28 4.29 1.84 -2.07
N ALA A 29 4.51 0.55 -2.22
CA ALA A 29 5.25 -0.27 -1.28
C ALA A 29 6.40 -0.98 -1.99
N VAL A 30 7.54 -1.05 -1.30
CA VAL A 30 8.73 -1.76 -1.76
C VAL A 30 9.23 -2.64 -0.63
N ILE A 31 9.42 -3.93 -0.93
CA ILE A 31 9.98 -4.88 0.04
C ILE A 31 11.45 -5.12 -0.32
N VAL A 32 12.32 -4.92 0.65
CA VAL A 32 13.77 -5.04 0.49
C VAL A 32 14.33 -6.07 1.48
N ALA A 33 15.11 -7.00 0.98
CA ALA A 33 15.85 -7.97 1.77
C ALA A 33 17.28 -8.04 1.26
N ASP A 34 18.25 -8.05 2.17
CA ASP A 34 19.68 -8.07 1.83
C ASP A 34 20.09 -7.02 0.79
N ASP A 35 19.54 -5.80 0.94
CA ASP A 35 19.76 -4.68 0.03
C ASP A 35 19.30 -4.94 -1.41
N GLU A 36 18.36 -5.87 -1.59
CA GLU A 36 17.73 -6.17 -2.86
C GLU A 36 16.24 -5.90 -2.80
N ILE A 37 15.69 -5.24 -3.82
CA ILE A 37 14.24 -5.13 -3.98
C ILE A 37 13.70 -6.48 -4.42
N ILE A 38 12.85 -7.09 -3.59
CA ILE A 38 12.26 -8.39 -3.89
C ILE A 38 10.83 -8.29 -4.42
N ALA A 39 10.12 -7.20 -4.12
CA ALA A 39 8.78 -6.95 -4.63
C ALA A 39 8.42 -5.49 -4.52
N THR A 40 7.49 -5.07 -5.37
CA THR A 40 6.84 -3.77 -5.31
C THR A 40 5.33 -3.95 -5.40
N GLY A 41 4.58 -2.97 -4.92
CA GLY A 41 3.14 -2.95 -5.05
C GLY A 41 2.60 -1.53 -4.97
N TYR A 42 1.58 -1.24 -5.73
CA TYR A 42 0.80 -0.01 -5.62
C TYR A 42 -0.67 -0.36 -5.41
N ASN A 43 -1.44 0.56 -4.85
CA ASN A 43 -2.85 0.30 -4.62
C ASN A 43 -3.67 0.49 -5.90
N GLY A 44 -4.66 -0.37 -6.07
CA GLY A 44 -5.54 -0.35 -7.23
C GLY A 44 -6.52 -1.50 -7.24
N ALA A 45 -7.48 -1.45 -8.17
CA ALA A 45 -8.43 -2.53 -8.35
C ALA A 45 -7.74 -3.85 -8.69
N PRO A 46 -8.35 -5.00 -8.37
CA PRO A 46 -7.82 -6.28 -8.80
C PRO A 46 -7.56 -6.31 -10.30
N ARG A 47 -6.54 -7.05 -10.70
CA ARG A 47 -6.19 -7.18 -12.13
C ARG A 47 -7.36 -7.71 -12.94
N GLY A 48 -7.65 -7.07 -14.05
CA GLY A 48 -8.77 -7.42 -14.93
C GLY A 48 -10.08 -6.74 -14.56
N GLU A 49 -10.15 -6.05 -13.43
CA GLU A 49 -11.31 -5.26 -13.03
C GLU A 49 -11.12 -3.78 -13.37
N ALA A 50 -12.23 -3.04 -13.43
CA ALA A 50 -12.20 -1.62 -13.75
C ALA A 50 -11.50 -0.83 -12.65
N ASN A 51 -10.56 0.04 -13.03
CA ASN A 51 -9.86 0.92 -12.11
C ASN A 51 -10.68 2.18 -11.84
N CYS A 52 -10.57 2.74 -10.64
CA CYS A 52 -11.22 4.00 -10.30
C CYS A 52 -10.83 5.12 -11.26
N CYS A 53 -9.56 5.19 -11.66
CA CYS A 53 -9.09 6.20 -12.61
C CYS A 53 -9.70 6.04 -14.01
N ASP A 54 -10.04 4.83 -14.42
CA ASP A 54 -10.66 4.57 -15.74
C ASP A 54 -12.14 4.93 -15.75
N VAL A 55 -12.85 4.65 -14.65
CA VAL A 55 -14.28 4.99 -14.54
C VAL A 55 -14.52 6.40 -14.03
N GLY A 56 -13.50 7.08 -13.54
CA GLY A 56 -13.60 8.44 -13.03
C GLY A 56 -14.32 8.58 -11.70
N LYS A 57 -14.47 7.48 -10.96
CA LYS A 57 -15.23 7.43 -9.71
C LYS A 57 -14.45 6.70 -8.61
N CYS A 58 -14.48 7.27 -7.41
CA CYS A 58 -13.97 6.63 -6.21
C CYS A 58 -15.12 5.97 -5.45
N TYR A 59 -15.15 4.65 -5.43
CA TYR A 59 -16.18 3.89 -4.71
C TYR A 59 -16.22 4.22 -3.22
N CYS A 60 -15.07 4.50 -2.61
CA CYS A 60 -15.01 4.89 -1.21
C CYS A 60 -15.74 6.19 -0.91
N ARG A 61 -15.71 7.14 -1.86
CA ARG A 61 -16.37 8.45 -1.70
C ARG A 61 -17.84 8.40 -2.03
N GLU A 62 -18.24 7.59 -3.01
CA GLU A 62 -19.64 7.51 -3.45
C GLU A 62 -20.49 6.63 -2.53
N HIS A 63 -19.90 5.61 -1.95
CA HIS A 63 -20.58 4.70 -1.03
C HIS A 63 -20.25 4.97 0.44
N SER A 64 -19.38 5.94 0.73
CA SER A 64 -19.32 6.52 2.05
C SER A 64 -20.54 7.42 2.21
N THR A 65 -21.72 6.83 2.30
CA THR A 65 -22.79 7.46 3.06
C THR A 65 -22.20 7.93 4.38
N PRO A 66 -22.68 9.07 4.90
CA PRO A 66 -22.17 9.59 6.16
C PRO A 66 -22.26 8.47 7.17
N ILE A 67 -21.16 7.79 7.26
CA ILE A 67 -20.69 7.09 8.42
C ILE A 67 -21.79 6.20 8.99
N ASP A 68 -21.82 5.06 8.50
CA ASP A 68 -22.07 3.98 9.40
C ASP A 68 -20.89 3.99 10.39
N GLU A 69 -21.08 4.69 11.52
CA GLU A 69 -20.06 4.74 12.60
C GLU A 69 -19.67 3.33 13.05
N HIS A 70 -20.55 2.37 12.85
CA HIS A 70 -20.33 0.97 13.12
C HIS A 70 -19.32 0.38 12.14
N ALA A 71 -19.47 0.62 10.86
CA ALA A 71 -18.52 0.22 9.84
C ALA A 71 -17.13 0.84 10.08
N ALA A 72 -17.07 2.10 10.40
CA ALA A 72 -15.82 2.78 10.74
C ALA A 72 -15.12 2.17 11.95
N ARG A 73 -15.87 1.78 12.98
CA ARG A 73 -15.32 1.13 14.18
C ARG A 73 -14.78 -0.28 13.93
N HIS A 74 -15.36 -0.99 12.98
CA HIS A 74 -14.96 -2.36 12.66
C HIS A 74 -13.98 -2.46 11.48
N GLY A 75 -13.51 -1.34 10.97
CA GLY A 75 -12.59 -1.32 9.84
C GLY A 75 -13.25 -1.56 8.49
N ASP A 76 -14.57 -1.60 8.43
CA ASP A 76 -15.36 -1.79 7.20
C ASP A 76 -15.38 -0.55 6.30
N GLN A 77 -14.70 0.52 6.69
CA GLN A 77 -14.51 1.69 5.82
C GLN A 77 -13.88 1.33 4.48
N TYR A 78 -13.24 0.17 4.37
CA TYR A 78 -12.67 -0.37 3.14
C TYR A 78 -13.56 -1.43 2.48
N GLY A 79 -14.69 -1.81 3.07
CA GLY A 79 -15.55 -2.86 2.57
C GLY A 79 -16.18 -2.57 1.21
N THR A 80 -16.39 -1.29 0.89
CA THR A 80 -16.88 -0.83 -0.41
C THR A 80 -15.77 -0.42 -1.37
N CYS A 81 -14.53 -0.29 -0.89
CA CYS A 81 -13.38 0.03 -1.71
C CYS A 81 -12.91 -1.23 -2.46
N VAL A 82 -12.81 -1.12 -3.78
CA VAL A 82 -12.36 -2.24 -4.62
C VAL A 82 -10.84 -2.40 -4.61
N ALA A 83 -10.10 -1.43 -4.10
CA ALA A 83 -8.64 -1.42 -4.19
C ALA A 83 -7.99 -2.48 -3.31
N VAL A 84 -7.03 -3.18 -3.89
CA VAL A 84 -6.03 -3.94 -3.15
C VAL A 84 -4.97 -2.95 -2.68
N HIS A 85 -4.54 -3.04 -1.44
CA HIS A 85 -3.57 -2.12 -0.87
C HIS A 85 -2.16 -2.33 -1.44
N ALA A 86 -1.35 -1.30 -1.42
CA ALA A 86 0.03 -1.36 -1.92
C ALA A 86 0.84 -2.45 -1.20
N GLU A 87 0.73 -2.52 0.12
CA GLU A 87 1.42 -3.52 0.95
C GLU A 87 0.96 -4.95 0.59
N GLN A 88 -0.34 -5.14 0.38
CA GLN A 88 -0.91 -6.42 -0.01
C GLN A 88 -0.36 -6.87 -1.37
N ASN A 89 -0.33 -5.97 -2.35
CA ASN A 89 0.21 -6.27 -3.67
C ASN A 89 1.70 -6.62 -3.63
N ALA A 90 2.48 -5.90 -2.84
CA ALA A 90 3.90 -6.20 -2.66
C ALA A 90 4.10 -7.59 -2.03
N ILE A 91 3.34 -7.92 -0.99
CA ILE A 91 3.42 -9.21 -0.29
C ILE A 91 3.01 -10.36 -1.21
N ILE A 92 1.94 -10.19 -1.99
CA ILE A 92 1.48 -11.20 -2.96
C ILE A 92 2.57 -11.49 -4.01
N SER A 93 3.35 -10.48 -4.38
CA SER A 93 4.37 -10.58 -5.43
C SER A 93 5.71 -11.14 -4.97
N ALA A 94 5.90 -11.33 -3.65
CA ALA A 94 7.17 -11.79 -3.09
C ALA A 94 7.09 -13.25 -2.61
N PRO A 95 8.18 -14.02 -2.76
CA PRO A 95 8.28 -15.32 -2.10
C PRO A 95 8.29 -15.14 -0.58
N ARG A 96 7.50 -15.92 0.14
CA ARG A 96 7.39 -15.79 1.60
C ARG A 96 8.74 -15.93 2.30
N ARG A 97 9.57 -16.90 1.89
CA ARG A 97 10.88 -17.12 2.51
C ARG A 97 11.84 -15.94 2.34
N SER A 98 11.68 -15.15 1.29
CA SER A 98 12.50 -13.96 1.03
C SER A 98 12.09 -12.76 1.87
N MET A 99 10.87 -12.76 2.40
CA MET A 99 10.35 -11.67 3.22
C MET A 99 10.77 -11.75 4.70
N ARG A 100 11.31 -12.87 5.14
CA ARG A 100 11.78 -13.02 6.53
C ARG A 100 12.93 -12.06 6.81
N GLY A 101 12.75 -11.20 7.82
CA GLY A 101 13.72 -10.18 8.17
C GLY A 101 13.80 -9.01 7.21
N ALA A 102 12.93 -8.95 6.21
CA ALA A 102 12.90 -7.87 5.23
C ALA A 102 12.37 -6.56 5.82
N THR A 103 12.60 -5.48 5.08
CA THR A 103 12.03 -4.14 5.36
C THR A 103 11.00 -3.81 4.28
N LEU A 104 9.87 -3.26 4.71
CA LEU A 104 8.86 -2.71 3.81
C LEU A 104 8.92 -1.19 3.87
N TYR A 105 9.08 -0.57 2.71
CA TYR A 105 9.03 0.88 2.54
C TYR A 105 7.68 1.26 1.95
N LEU A 106 6.98 2.17 2.61
CA LEU A 106 5.65 2.61 2.21
C LEU A 106 5.64 4.12 2.01
N ALA A 107 5.19 4.57 0.86
CA ALA A 107 5.08 5.98 0.53
C ALA A 107 3.70 6.31 -0.02
N CYS A 108 3.25 7.54 0.24
CA CYS A 108 2.08 8.15 -0.37
C CYS A 108 2.53 9.35 -1.21
N LEU A 109 1.92 9.54 -2.38
CA LEU A 109 2.23 10.72 -3.21
C LEU A 109 1.78 12.01 -2.55
N ASP A 110 0.71 11.99 -1.77
CA ASP A 110 0.31 13.13 -0.96
C ASP A 110 1.20 13.21 0.28
N GLU A 111 2.16 14.12 0.25
CA GLU A 111 3.15 14.30 1.33
C GLU A 111 2.55 14.82 2.64
N THR A 112 1.31 15.31 2.61
CA THR A 112 0.59 15.73 3.84
C THR A 112 0.04 14.55 4.63
N ILE A 113 0.03 13.35 4.04
CA ILE A 113 -0.46 12.13 4.66
C ILE A 113 0.73 11.36 5.22
N ASP A 114 0.65 10.99 6.50
CA ASP A 114 1.59 10.06 7.11
C ASP A 114 1.18 8.64 6.74
N PRO A 115 1.91 7.97 5.84
CA PRO A 115 1.54 6.64 5.42
C PRO A 115 1.84 5.64 6.54
N ALA A 116 0.80 5.04 7.06
CA ALA A 116 0.91 3.95 8.02
C ALA A 116 0.09 2.77 7.50
N PRO A 117 0.59 1.53 7.62
CA PRO A 117 -0.20 0.36 7.26
C PRO A 117 -1.50 0.31 8.06
N CYS A 118 -2.62 -0.01 7.40
CA CYS A 118 -3.86 -0.28 8.12
C CYS A 118 -3.72 -1.56 8.97
N ASN A 119 -4.67 -1.78 9.87
CA ASN A 119 -4.60 -2.95 10.78
C ASN A 119 -4.53 -4.28 10.03
N ILE A 120 -5.20 -4.40 8.89
CA ILE A 120 -5.15 -5.62 8.07
C ILE A 120 -3.76 -5.79 7.47
N CYS A 121 -3.22 -4.74 6.86
CA CYS A 121 -1.88 -4.78 6.27
C CYS A 121 -0.81 -5.01 7.33
N ASP A 122 -0.93 -4.40 8.50
CA ASP A 122 0.02 -4.60 9.59
C ASP A 122 0.11 -6.08 10.01
N ARG A 123 -1.03 -6.75 10.11
CA ARG A 123 -1.06 -8.19 10.40
C ARG A 123 -0.44 -9.02 9.29
N MET A 124 -0.70 -8.67 8.04
CA MET A 124 -0.10 -9.36 6.89
C MET A 124 1.42 -9.18 6.85
N ILE A 125 1.91 -7.97 7.10
CA ILE A 125 3.33 -7.64 7.17
C ILE A 125 4.03 -8.50 8.23
N LYS A 126 3.47 -8.56 9.42
CA LYS A 126 4.00 -9.38 10.53
C LYS A 126 3.98 -10.86 10.18
N ASN A 127 2.89 -11.35 9.62
CA ASN A 127 2.75 -12.76 9.25
C ASN A 127 3.68 -13.16 8.10
N ALA A 128 4.05 -12.22 7.24
CA ALA A 128 5.04 -12.44 6.18
C ALA A 128 6.47 -12.55 6.71
N GLY A 129 6.72 -12.13 7.95
CA GLY A 129 8.06 -12.14 8.55
C GLY A 129 8.86 -10.87 8.32
N ILE A 130 8.24 -9.83 7.76
CA ILE A 130 8.84 -8.50 7.61
C ILE A 130 9.02 -7.89 8.99
N THR A 131 10.22 -7.43 9.31
CA THR A 131 10.58 -6.99 10.67
C THR A 131 10.65 -5.49 10.84
N ARG A 132 10.66 -4.74 9.74
CA ARG A 132 10.80 -3.28 9.77
C ARG A 132 9.88 -2.64 8.72
N VAL A 133 9.18 -1.59 9.12
CA VAL A 133 8.39 -0.75 8.21
C VAL A 133 8.94 0.66 8.27
N VAL A 134 9.24 1.25 7.13
CA VAL A 134 9.73 2.62 6.98
C VAL A 134 8.73 3.41 6.14
N THR A 135 8.34 4.56 6.65
CA THR A 135 7.39 5.46 5.98
C THR A 135 7.95 6.85 5.77
#